data_29b21bbe769727b44da52a5e93ef8b9b
#
_entry.id   29b21bbe769727b44da52a5e93ef8b9b
#
_cell.length_a   1.000
_cell.length_b   1.000
_cell.length_c   1.000
_cell.angle_alpha   90.00
_cell.angle_beta   90.00
_cell.angle_gamma   90.00
#
_symmetry.space_group_name_H-M   'P 1'
#
loop_
_entity.id
_entity.type
_entity.pdbx_description
1 polymer ?
#
loop_
_entity_poly.entity_id
_entity_poly.type
_entity_poly.pdbx_seq_one_letter_code
_entity_poly.pdbx_strand_id
1 'polypeptide(L)'
;VNFLARMIDGSIKPSMAFRSLPILWSAPKMIDAQNPMKEAIRELECFNQKPGVVSCSLGVGFQWIDSPAVGASIIVVTNDDHESAYNYVDQLSEWVWEKRHDWISQPLKAKEALDQGERIGKYPVIFADQADNTGGGAPGDSTEILRMFIDQSLEEAAILYMVDPKSASAAHDIGIGGK
;
A
#
# COMPACT_ATOMS: atom_id res chain seq x y z
N VAL A 1 19.27 16.01 -3.77
CA VAL A 1 20.58 16.65 -3.93
C VAL A 1 20.45 18.16 -4.12
N ASN A 2 19.55 18.65 -5.01
CA ASN A 2 19.41 20.08 -5.31
C ASN A 2 18.92 20.92 -4.09
N PHE A 3 18.00 20.41 -3.28
CA PHE A 3 17.54 21.10 -2.06
C PHE A 3 18.65 21.23 -1.01
N LEU A 4 19.42 20.15 -0.78
CA LEU A 4 20.50 20.20 0.19
C LEU A 4 21.56 21.24 -0.19
N ALA A 5 21.94 21.33 -1.47
CA ALA A 5 22.86 22.35 -1.95
C ALA A 5 22.34 23.78 -1.67
N ARG A 6 21.05 24.02 -1.97
CA ARG A 6 20.40 25.31 -1.71
C ARG A 6 20.21 25.64 -0.23
N MET A 7 20.15 24.63 0.64
CA MET A 7 20.19 24.83 2.10
C MET A 7 21.58 25.22 2.57
N ILE A 8 22.63 24.60 2.01
CA ILE A 8 24.03 24.86 2.37
C ILE A 8 24.45 26.27 1.93
N ASP A 9 24.04 26.71 0.73
CA ASP A 9 24.34 28.06 0.23
C ASP A 9 23.42 29.14 0.81
N GLY A 10 22.44 28.77 1.64
CA GLY A 10 21.52 29.69 2.32
C GLY A 10 20.40 30.26 1.44
N SER A 11 20.25 29.78 0.20
CA SER A 11 19.15 30.23 -0.69
C SER A 11 17.78 29.65 -0.30
N ILE A 12 17.77 28.60 0.53
CA ILE A 12 16.56 28.05 1.16
C ILE A 12 16.78 27.90 2.66
N LYS A 13 15.82 28.39 3.44
CA LYS A 13 15.72 28.15 4.89
C LYS A 13 14.46 27.36 5.16
N PRO A 14 14.52 26.02 5.28
CA PRO A 14 13.33 25.21 5.38
C PRO A 14 12.61 25.41 6.70
N SER A 15 11.31 25.67 6.62
CA SER A 15 10.35 25.62 7.71
C SER A 15 9.42 24.43 7.46
N MET A 16 9.33 23.51 8.40
CA MET A 16 8.59 22.24 8.22
C MET A 16 7.40 22.17 9.18
N ALA A 17 6.26 21.78 8.65
CA ALA A 17 5.09 21.39 9.41
C ALA A 17 4.74 19.93 9.12
N PHE A 18 4.24 19.22 10.14
CA PHE A 18 3.89 17.80 10.09
C PHE A 18 2.53 17.55 10.72
N ARG A 19 1.75 16.65 10.12
CA ARG A 19 0.53 16.08 10.72
C ARG A 19 0.52 14.57 10.53
N SER A 20 0.12 13.86 11.59
CA SER A 20 -0.21 12.45 11.53
C SER A 20 -1.73 12.31 11.62
N LEU A 21 -2.30 11.47 10.76
CA LEU A 21 -3.72 11.19 10.73
C LEU A 21 -3.97 9.72 11.10
N PRO A 22 -4.97 9.44 11.95
CA PRO A 22 -5.29 8.07 12.37
C PRO A 22 -6.05 7.33 11.25
N ILE A 23 -5.40 7.16 10.10
CA ILE A 23 -5.95 6.52 8.91
C ILE A 23 -5.02 5.40 8.48
N LEU A 24 -5.55 4.19 8.38
CA LEU A 24 -4.89 3.06 7.75
C LEU A 24 -5.50 2.85 6.36
N TRP A 25 -4.67 2.98 5.35
CA TRP A 25 -5.11 2.83 3.96
C TRP A 25 -4.90 1.41 3.46
N SER A 26 -5.86 0.93 2.69
CA SER A 26 -5.75 -0.39 2.08
C SER A 26 -4.72 -0.39 0.95
N ALA A 27 -3.77 -1.32 0.97
CA ALA A 27 -2.70 -1.41 -0.02
C ALA A 27 -3.18 -1.39 -1.50
N PRO A 28 -4.29 -2.06 -1.87
CA PRO A 28 -4.81 -1.99 -3.25
C PRO A 28 -5.25 -0.58 -3.68
N LYS A 29 -5.45 0.33 -2.73
CA LYS A 29 -5.83 1.73 -3.01
C LYS A 29 -4.61 2.66 -3.15
N MET A 30 -3.39 2.16 -2.91
CA MET A 30 -2.15 2.94 -2.98
C MET A 30 -1.47 2.88 -4.35
N ILE A 31 -2.22 2.60 -5.42
CA ILE A 31 -1.70 2.50 -6.80
C ILE A 31 -1.75 3.88 -7.45
N ASP A 32 -0.60 4.44 -7.79
CA ASP A 32 -0.43 5.79 -8.33
C ASP A 32 -1.28 6.08 -9.58
N ALA A 33 -1.47 5.08 -10.42
CA ALA A 33 -2.23 5.20 -11.66
C ALA A 33 -3.76 5.19 -11.47
N GLN A 34 -4.25 4.90 -10.26
CA GLN A 34 -5.67 4.70 -9.96
C GLN A 34 -6.14 5.60 -8.82
N ASN A 35 -7.43 5.97 -8.85
CA ASN A 35 -8.02 6.65 -7.69
C ASN A 35 -8.19 5.66 -6.51
N PRO A 36 -8.01 6.13 -5.28
CA PRO A 36 -7.86 7.52 -4.85
C PRO A 36 -6.42 8.06 -4.92
N MET A 37 -5.36 7.22 -5.03
CA MET A 37 -3.96 7.66 -5.01
C MET A 37 -3.65 8.67 -6.11
N LYS A 38 -4.14 8.45 -7.33
CA LYS A 38 -3.95 9.38 -8.45
C LYS A 38 -4.47 10.79 -8.14
N GLU A 39 -5.61 10.87 -7.46
CA GLU A 39 -6.19 12.15 -7.03
C GLU A 39 -5.33 12.80 -5.94
N ALA A 40 -4.86 12.01 -4.97
CA ALA A 40 -3.98 12.49 -3.91
C ALA A 40 -2.65 13.04 -4.46
N ILE A 41 -2.05 12.38 -5.45
CA ILE A 41 -0.84 12.87 -6.12
C ILE A 41 -1.09 14.21 -6.80
N ARG A 42 -2.21 14.36 -7.49
CA ARG A 42 -2.58 15.65 -8.13
C ARG A 42 -2.77 16.75 -7.10
N GLU A 43 -3.40 16.45 -5.97
CA GLU A 43 -3.56 17.44 -4.90
C GLU A 43 -2.21 17.85 -4.32
N LEU A 44 -1.30 16.89 -4.09
CA LEU A 44 0.08 17.22 -3.69
C LEU A 44 0.80 18.10 -4.71
N GLU A 45 0.61 17.84 -6.01
CA GLU A 45 1.17 18.68 -7.08
C GLU A 45 0.60 20.11 -7.01
N CYS A 46 -0.70 20.28 -6.76
CA CYS A 46 -1.32 21.59 -6.56
C CYS A 46 -0.71 22.32 -5.36
N PHE A 47 -0.51 21.63 -4.23
CA PHE A 47 0.13 22.22 -3.06
C PHE A 47 1.60 22.57 -3.32
N ASN A 48 2.34 21.77 -4.07
CA ASN A 48 3.72 22.07 -4.46
C ASN A 48 3.86 23.34 -5.32
N GLN A 49 2.78 23.81 -5.94
CA GLN A 49 2.77 25.07 -6.71
C GLN A 49 2.37 26.30 -5.87
N LYS A 50 1.97 26.10 -4.59
CA LYS A 50 1.60 27.24 -3.73
C LYS A 50 2.80 28.12 -3.39
N PRO A 51 2.58 29.43 -3.16
CA PRO A 51 3.68 30.35 -2.84
C PRO A 51 4.48 29.90 -1.63
N GLY A 52 5.81 29.96 -1.72
CA GLY A 52 6.72 29.64 -0.62
C GLY A 52 6.89 28.14 -0.35
N VAL A 53 6.12 27.27 -0.99
CA VAL A 53 6.26 25.81 -0.80
C VAL A 53 7.52 25.31 -1.49
N VAL A 54 8.33 24.57 -0.73
CA VAL A 54 9.54 23.89 -1.18
C VAL A 54 9.22 22.44 -1.54
N SER A 55 8.42 21.77 -0.72
CA SER A 55 7.91 20.43 -1.00
C SER A 55 6.71 20.08 -0.12
N CYS A 56 5.82 19.24 -0.66
CA CYS A 56 4.79 18.52 0.09
C CYS A 56 4.98 17.02 -0.08
N SER A 57 4.72 16.27 0.97
CA SER A 57 4.79 14.81 0.96
C SER A 57 3.63 14.20 1.72
N LEU A 58 3.15 13.07 1.20
CA LEU A 58 2.11 12.26 1.81
C LEU A 58 2.68 10.86 2.07
N GLY A 59 2.78 10.52 3.36
CA GLY A 59 3.12 9.17 3.81
C GLY A 59 1.84 8.36 3.98
N VAL A 60 1.77 7.21 3.33
CA VAL A 60 0.55 6.37 3.34
C VAL A 60 0.46 5.44 4.56
N GLY A 61 1.56 5.27 5.29
CA GLY A 61 1.67 4.28 6.36
C GLY A 61 1.78 2.85 5.82
N PHE A 62 1.92 1.89 6.73
CA PHE A 62 1.99 0.47 6.39
C PHE A 62 0.99 -0.28 7.26
N GLN A 63 -0.11 -0.73 6.67
CA GLN A 63 -1.30 -1.25 7.38
C GLN A 63 -1.07 -2.51 8.22
N TRP A 64 0.02 -3.24 8.00
CA TRP A 64 0.34 -4.48 8.72
C TRP A 64 1.28 -4.27 9.91
N ILE A 65 1.67 -3.03 10.21
CA ILE A 65 2.45 -2.72 11.41
C ILE A 65 1.51 -2.56 12.60
N ASP A 66 1.75 -3.34 13.65
CA ASP A 66 1.10 -3.17 14.96
C ASP A 66 1.83 -2.11 15.78
N SER A 67 1.50 -0.86 15.54
CA SER A 67 2.07 0.28 16.25
C SER A 67 1.03 1.40 16.38
N PRO A 68 0.93 2.04 17.55
CA PRO A 68 0.02 3.18 17.73
C PRO A 68 0.44 4.42 16.92
N ALA A 69 1.66 4.45 16.41
CA ALA A 69 2.18 5.54 15.58
C ALA A 69 1.92 5.34 14.08
N VAL A 70 1.37 4.18 13.67
CA VAL A 70 1.08 3.95 12.25
C VAL A 70 -0.11 4.79 11.79
N GLY A 71 -0.03 5.31 10.57
CA GLY A 71 -1.10 6.09 9.96
C GLY A 71 -0.61 6.91 8.77
N ALA A 72 -1.54 7.60 8.13
CA ALA A 72 -1.20 8.57 7.11
C ALA A 72 -0.47 9.76 7.74
N SER A 73 0.49 10.31 7.03
CA SER A 73 1.25 11.46 7.50
C SER A 73 1.44 12.47 6.37
N ILE A 74 1.47 13.74 6.73
CA ILE A 74 1.62 14.84 5.80
C ILE A 74 2.76 15.72 6.27
N ILE A 75 3.63 16.09 5.36
CA ILE A 75 4.73 17.01 5.58
C ILE A 75 4.63 18.13 4.56
N VAL A 76 4.70 19.36 5.02
CA VAL A 76 4.83 20.54 4.16
C VAL A 76 6.08 21.29 4.58
N VAL A 77 6.92 21.60 3.61
CA VAL A 77 8.13 22.39 3.78
C VAL A 77 7.99 23.68 2.98
N THR A 78 8.16 24.82 3.65
CA THR A 78 8.19 26.15 3.05
C THR A 78 9.57 26.78 3.19
N ASN A 79 9.81 27.90 2.48
CA ASN A 79 11.05 28.66 2.60
C ASN A 79 10.86 29.80 3.60
N ASP A 80 11.42 29.67 4.81
CA ASP A 80 11.44 30.67 5.91
C ASP A 80 10.05 31.18 6.32
N ASP A 81 9.01 30.32 6.20
CA ASP A 81 7.62 30.67 6.48
C ASP A 81 6.91 29.54 7.24
N HIS A 82 7.00 29.57 8.56
CA HIS A 82 6.34 28.60 9.44
C HIS A 82 4.82 28.68 9.38
N GLU A 83 4.26 29.89 9.29
CA GLU A 83 2.81 30.09 9.30
C GLU A 83 2.17 29.43 8.09
N SER A 84 2.70 29.69 6.90
CA SER A 84 2.24 29.04 5.68
C SER A 84 2.45 27.50 5.72
N ALA A 85 3.55 27.01 6.29
CA ALA A 85 3.77 25.58 6.42
C ALA A 85 2.65 24.90 7.23
N TYR A 86 2.29 25.48 8.39
CA TYR A 86 1.19 24.98 9.22
C TYR A 86 -0.16 25.11 8.55
N ASN A 87 -0.45 26.23 7.91
CA ASN A 87 -1.70 26.44 7.20
C ASN A 87 -1.87 25.42 6.05
N TYR A 88 -0.83 25.18 5.27
CA TYR A 88 -0.90 24.23 4.16
C TYR A 88 -0.96 22.76 4.62
N VAL A 89 -0.24 22.39 5.67
CA VAL A 89 -0.34 21.02 6.20
C VAL A 89 -1.74 20.75 6.77
N ASP A 90 -2.38 21.73 7.40
CA ASP A 90 -3.73 21.61 7.92
C ASP A 90 -4.75 21.48 6.79
N GLN A 91 -4.70 22.33 5.76
CA GLN A 91 -5.57 22.22 4.58
C GLN A 91 -5.45 20.85 3.89
N LEU A 92 -4.22 20.36 3.68
CA LEU A 92 -4.00 19.06 3.06
C LEU A 92 -4.45 17.91 3.95
N SER A 93 -4.32 18.07 5.28
CA SER A 93 -4.81 17.09 6.26
C SER A 93 -6.34 17.00 6.26
N GLU A 94 -7.02 18.13 6.18
CA GLU A 94 -8.48 18.17 6.05
C GLU A 94 -8.94 17.47 4.78
N TRP A 95 -8.31 17.77 3.64
CA TRP A 95 -8.61 17.14 2.37
C TRP A 95 -8.43 15.61 2.43
N VAL A 96 -7.33 15.12 3.00
CA VAL A 96 -7.08 13.68 3.19
C VAL A 96 -8.13 13.06 4.12
N TRP A 97 -8.47 13.76 5.20
CA TRP A 97 -9.45 13.28 6.18
C TRP A 97 -10.85 13.15 5.58
N GLU A 98 -11.29 14.12 4.80
CA GLU A 98 -12.58 14.08 4.11
C GLU A 98 -12.68 12.86 3.18
N LYS A 99 -11.59 12.52 2.50
CA LYS A 99 -11.49 11.41 1.57
C LYS A 99 -11.14 10.05 2.21
N ARG A 100 -11.00 9.96 3.53
CA ARG A 100 -10.51 8.76 4.24
C ARG A 100 -11.24 7.46 3.89
N HIS A 101 -12.52 7.53 3.54
CA HIS A 101 -13.32 6.36 3.19
C HIS A 101 -13.04 5.80 1.78
N ASP A 102 -12.49 6.61 0.89
CA ASP A 102 -12.15 6.20 -0.48
C ASP A 102 -10.99 5.20 -0.50
N TRP A 103 -10.20 5.19 0.58
CA TRP A 103 -9.02 4.33 0.75
C TRP A 103 -9.32 2.96 1.34
N ILE A 104 -10.57 2.68 1.64
CA ILE A 104 -11.01 1.39 2.15
C ILE A 104 -11.26 0.45 0.97
N SER A 105 -10.65 -0.74 1.00
CA SER A 105 -10.99 -1.83 0.11
C SER A 105 -11.60 -2.98 0.90
N GLN A 106 -12.52 -3.68 0.28
CA GLN A 106 -13.06 -4.94 0.79
C GLN A 106 -12.57 -6.05 -0.14
N PRO A 107 -11.54 -6.81 0.24
CA PRO A 107 -11.08 -7.94 -0.55
C PRO A 107 -12.19 -9.00 -0.62
N LEU A 108 -12.31 -9.63 -1.79
CA LEU A 108 -13.23 -10.76 -1.96
C LEU A 108 -12.70 -11.97 -1.18
N LYS A 109 -13.60 -12.81 -0.70
CA LYS A 109 -13.24 -14.15 -0.25
C LYS A 109 -12.78 -14.99 -1.44
N ALA A 110 -11.93 -15.99 -1.22
CA ALA A 110 -11.34 -16.81 -2.28
C ALA A 110 -12.39 -17.38 -3.25
N LYS A 111 -13.48 -17.95 -2.73
CA LYS A 111 -14.57 -18.50 -3.54
C LYS A 111 -15.30 -17.44 -4.36
N GLU A 112 -15.57 -16.27 -3.77
CA GLU A 112 -16.22 -15.14 -4.46
C GLU A 112 -15.35 -14.61 -5.60
N ALA A 113 -14.03 -14.56 -5.37
CA ALA A 113 -13.05 -14.16 -6.37
C ALA A 113 -13.00 -15.15 -7.54
N LEU A 114 -13.06 -16.45 -7.26
CA LEU A 114 -13.14 -17.49 -8.29
C LEU A 114 -14.40 -17.32 -9.13
N ASP A 115 -15.57 -17.27 -8.51
CA ASP A 115 -16.84 -17.10 -9.19
C ASP A 115 -16.90 -15.82 -10.05
N GLN A 116 -16.26 -14.77 -9.60
CA GLN A 116 -16.13 -13.54 -10.38
C GLN A 116 -15.19 -13.70 -11.57
N GLY A 117 -14.05 -14.37 -11.38
CA GLY A 117 -13.10 -14.67 -12.44
C GLY A 117 -13.74 -15.50 -13.56
N GLU A 118 -14.45 -16.55 -13.19
CA GLU A 118 -15.20 -17.40 -14.14
C GLU A 118 -16.25 -16.62 -14.91
N ARG A 119 -17.00 -15.74 -14.26
CA ARG A 119 -17.99 -14.88 -14.92
C ARG A 119 -17.39 -13.91 -15.92
N ILE A 120 -16.18 -13.38 -15.64
CA ILE A 120 -15.45 -12.50 -16.55
C ILE A 120 -14.95 -13.28 -17.78
N GLY A 121 -14.63 -14.56 -17.63
CA GLY A 121 -14.22 -15.46 -18.72
C GLY A 121 -12.92 -15.05 -19.41
N LYS A 122 -12.03 -14.33 -18.73
CA LYS A 122 -10.70 -13.96 -19.23
C LYS A 122 -9.63 -14.66 -18.38
N TYR A 123 -8.70 -15.30 -19.02
CA TYR A 123 -7.67 -16.12 -18.38
C TYR A 123 -6.26 -15.62 -18.72
N PRO A 124 -5.25 -15.85 -17.83
CA PRO A 124 -5.41 -16.46 -16.50
C PRO A 124 -6.11 -15.53 -15.50
N VAL A 125 -6.84 -16.12 -14.53
CA VAL A 125 -7.33 -15.39 -13.35
C VAL A 125 -6.23 -15.43 -12.29
N ILE A 126 -5.80 -14.28 -11.80
CA ILE A 126 -4.72 -14.16 -10.81
C ILE A 126 -5.33 -13.73 -9.47
N PHE A 127 -5.07 -14.54 -8.44
CA PHE A 127 -5.42 -14.22 -7.05
C PHE A 127 -4.19 -13.64 -6.35
N ALA A 128 -4.36 -12.48 -5.73
CA ALA A 128 -3.36 -11.90 -4.84
C ALA A 128 -3.86 -12.03 -3.40
N ASP A 129 -3.28 -12.98 -2.66
CA ASP A 129 -3.56 -13.12 -1.23
C ASP A 129 -2.92 -11.97 -0.47
N GLN A 130 -3.75 -11.12 0.14
CA GLN A 130 -3.28 -9.98 0.93
C GLN A 130 -3.02 -10.34 2.39
N ALA A 131 -3.74 -11.32 2.92
CA ALA A 131 -3.64 -11.72 4.32
C ALA A 131 -2.36 -12.50 4.61
N ASP A 132 -1.94 -13.34 3.66
CA ASP A 132 -0.73 -14.16 3.77
C ASP A 132 0.39 -13.72 2.81
N ASN A 133 0.46 -12.42 2.54
CA ASN A 133 1.48 -11.85 1.68
C ASN A 133 2.83 -11.74 2.41
N THR A 134 3.82 -12.53 2.01
CA THR A 134 5.19 -12.49 2.58
C THR A 134 5.89 -11.14 2.41
N GLY A 135 5.57 -10.40 1.35
CA GLY A 135 6.02 -9.01 1.18
C GLY A 135 5.41 -8.05 2.20
N GLY A 136 4.29 -8.40 2.82
CA GLY A 136 3.67 -7.70 3.94
C GLY A 136 4.14 -8.16 5.32
N GLY A 137 5.01 -9.18 5.39
CA GLY A 137 5.51 -9.75 6.63
C GLY A 137 4.74 -10.97 7.14
N ALA A 138 3.77 -11.50 6.37
CA ALA A 138 3.08 -12.73 6.71
C ALA A 138 3.96 -13.97 6.43
N PRO A 139 3.69 -15.11 7.07
CA PRO A 139 4.51 -16.32 6.92
C PRO A 139 4.46 -16.96 5.53
N GLY A 140 3.39 -16.81 4.77
CA GLY A 140 3.20 -17.43 3.45
C GLY A 140 2.86 -18.92 3.51
N ASP A 141 2.21 -19.35 4.59
CA ASP A 141 1.89 -20.77 4.86
C ASP A 141 0.39 -21.08 4.87
N SER A 142 -0.45 -20.12 4.49
CA SER A 142 -1.90 -20.30 4.42
C SER A 142 -2.29 -21.34 3.37
N THR A 143 -3.15 -22.28 3.78
CA THR A 143 -3.69 -23.33 2.91
C THR A 143 -5.11 -23.05 2.42
N GLU A 144 -5.66 -21.87 2.67
CA GLU A 144 -7.07 -21.56 2.38
C GLU A 144 -7.37 -21.59 0.88
N ILE A 145 -6.51 -20.95 0.07
CA ILE A 145 -6.67 -20.95 -1.40
C ILE A 145 -6.40 -22.35 -1.97
N LEU A 146 -5.41 -23.07 -1.45
CA LEU A 146 -5.15 -24.46 -1.87
C LEU A 146 -6.37 -25.35 -1.60
N ARG A 147 -6.95 -25.25 -0.41
CA ARG A 147 -8.16 -25.98 -0.04
C ARG A 147 -9.30 -25.67 -1.01
N MET A 148 -9.53 -24.40 -1.30
CA MET A 148 -10.56 -23.98 -2.26
C MET A 148 -10.31 -24.59 -3.65
N PHE A 149 -9.07 -24.62 -4.14
CA PHE A 149 -8.74 -25.25 -5.43
C PHE A 149 -9.08 -26.74 -5.44
N ILE A 150 -8.77 -27.46 -4.35
CA ILE A 150 -9.07 -28.90 -4.19
C ILE A 150 -10.59 -29.12 -4.10
N ASP A 151 -11.28 -28.36 -3.25
CA ASP A 151 -12.73 -28.49 -3.03
C ASP A 151 -13.55 -28.20 -4.30
N GLN A 152 -13.06 -27.29 -5.15
CA GLN A 152 -13.68 -26.98 -6.44
C GLN A 152 -13.18 -27.88 -7.58
N SER A 153 -12.26 -28.82 -7.31
CA SER A 153 -11.68 -29.73 -8.31
C SER A 153 -11.10 -29.00 -9.54
N LEU A 154 -10.38 -27.90 -9.30
CA LEU A 154 -9.78 -27.11 -10.38
C LEU A 154 -8.61 -27.88 -11.00
N GLU A 155 -8.68 -28.16 -12.31
CA GLU A 155 -7.67 -28.93 -13.04
C GLU A 155 -6.50 -28.03 -13.51
N GLU A 156 -6.77 -26.79 -13.88
CA GLU A 156 -5.77 -25.85 -14.40
C GLU A 156 -5.52 -24.71 -13.41
N ALA A 157 -5.02 -25.06 -12.22
CA ALA A 157 -4.71 -24.12 -11.16
C ALA A 157 -3.30 -24.32 -10.61
N ALA A 158 -2.64 -23.24 -10.19
CA ALA A 158 -1.32 -23.29 -9.60
C ALA A 158 -1.19 -22.29 -8.46
N ILE A 159 -0.47 -22.68 -7.43
CA ILE A 159 0.01 -21.80 -6.36
C ILE A 159 1.51 -21.61 -6.58
N LEU A 160 1.98 -20.35 -6.67
CA LEU A 160 3.35 -20.07 -7.03
C LEU A 160 4.36 -20.51 -5.97
N TYR A 161 3.98 -20.37 -4.69
CA TYR A 161 4.78 -20.84 -3.56
C TYR A 161 3.91 -21.00 -2.32
N MET A 162 4.39 -21.83 -1.41
CA MET A 162 3.85 -21.99 -0.07
C MET A 162 5.02 -22.30 0.88
N VAL A 163 5.08 -21.64 2.01
CA VAL A 163 6.17 -21.85 2.98
C VAL A 163 5.83 -23.06 3.84
N ASP A 164 6.39 -24.22 3.48
CA ASP A 164 6.30 -25.46 4.27
C ASP A 164 7.62 -26.23 4.22
N PRO A 165 8.60 -25.86 5.07
CA PRO A 165 9.90 -26.51 5.09
C PRO A 165 9.85 -28.00 5.47
N LYS A 166 8.83 -28.44 6.22
CA LYS A 166 8.67 -29.86 6.60
C LYS A 166 8.26 -30.68 5.41
N SER A 167 7.24 -30.27 4.66
CA SER A 167 6.81 -30.95 3.44
C SER A 167 7.90 -30.90 2.36
N ALA A 168 8.62 -29.81 2.23
CA ALA A 168 9.75 -29.70 1.31
C ALA A 168 10.86 -30.68 1.65
N SER A 169 11.23 -30.81 2.93
CA SER A 169 12.23 -31.83 3.39
C SER A 169 11.77 -33.23 3.12
N ALA A 170 10.53 -33.55 3.48
CA ALA A 170 9.96 -34.89 3.23
C ALA A 170 9.93 -35.24 1.73
N ALA A 171 9.59 -34.31 0.88
CA ALA A 171 9.61 -34.49 -0.57
C ALA A 171 11.03 -34.73 -1.11
N HIS A 172 12.04 -34.07 -0.55
CA HIS A 172 13.44 -34.35 -0.88
C HIS A 172 13.89 -35.74 -0.47
N ASP A 173 13.51 -36.20 0.73
CA ASP A 173 13.87 -37.52 1.24
C ASP A 173 13.23 -38.66 0.44
N ILE A 174 11.98 -38.45 -0.02
CA ILE A 174 11.24 -39.44 -0.82
C ILE A 174 11.76 -39.48 -2.28
N GLY A 175 12.14 -38.36 -2.83
CA GLY A 175 12.64 -38.23 -4.21
C GLY A 175 11.56 -38.23 -5.30
N ILE A 176 11.99 -38.13 -6.55
CA ILE A 176 11.10 -38.02 -7.73
C ILE A 176 10.31 -39.30 -7.91
N GLY A 177 8.98 -39.19 -8.03
CA GLY A 177 8.06 -40.35 -8.18
C GLY A 177 7.68 -41.04 -6.88
N GLY A 178 8.18 -40.59 -5.73
CA GLY A 178 7.77 -41.06 -4.42
C GLY A 178 6.33 -40.66 -4.06
N LYS A 179 5.70 -41.44 -3.18
CA LYS A 179 4.33 -41.19 -2.68
C LYS A 179 4.32 -41.13 -1.17
#